data_de0c7c61ab0a26afab9daee76cc995ec
#
_entry.id   de0c7c61ab0a26afab9daee76cc995ec
#
_cell.length_a   1.000
_cell.length_b   1.000
_cell.length_c   1.000
_cell.angle_alpha   90.00
_cell.angle_beta   90.00
_cell.angle_gamma   90.00
#
_symmetry.space_group_name_H-M   'P 1'
#
loop_
_entity.id
_entity.type
_entity.pdbx_description
1 polymer ?
#
loop_
_entity_poly.entity_id
_entity_poly.type
_entity_poly.pdbx_seq_one_letter_code
_entity_poly.pdbx_strand_id
1 'polypeptide(L)'
;LSGIFSVIMAEKNRTKNSGLTIYSYSRENQQLFKNKGVATRGRNLLNGTVIAPLENSRYLAGSFSSNGTRLSKGLFISKFTGDQRSFLKYYDFAYFEHFFEFMGLAQEQKLKDRIKRKTEEGKKINLNYRVIINEMIHNKGQLILSGEVYYPQNTDIQTFIPSSNLDHIQYSNSGFNYTHSFAVTFDEEGNMLW
;
A
#
# COMPACT_ATOMS: atom_id res chain seq x y z
N LEU A 1 -20.19 -20.49 -3.52
CA LEU A 1 -18.96 -19.91 -2.96
C LEU A 1 -17.82 -20.88 -3.26
N SER A 2 -16.94 -20.51 -4.19
CA SER A 2 -15.73 -21.27 -4.50
C SER A 2 -14.87 -21.31 -3.23
N GLY A 3 -14.71 -22.44 -2.57
CA GLY A 3 -13.94 -22.55 -1.34
C GLY A 3 -12.42 -22.38 -1.54
N ILE A 4 -12.00 -21.33 -2.24
CA ILE A 4 -10.60 -20.97 -2.45
C ILE A 4 -10.20 -19.94 -1.40
N PHE A 5 -9.09 -20.16 -0.72
CA PHE A 5 -8.46 -19.16 0.13
C PHE A 5 -7.10 -18.76 -0.44
N SER A 6 -6.69 -17.53 -0.19
CA SER A 6 -5.41 -17.00 -0.68
C SER A 6 -4.56 -16.45 0.46
N VAL A 7 -3.26 -16.70 0.39
CA VAL A 7 -2.26 -16.19 1.31
C VAL A 7 -1.32 -15.27 0.54
N ILE A 8 -1.08 -14.09 1.06
CA ILE A 8 -0.12 -13.13 0.50
C ILE A 8 1.15 -13.21 1.33
N MET A 9 2.27 -13.45 0.69
CA MET A 9 3.58 -13.49 1.33
C MET A 9 4.48 -12.40 0.75
N ALA A 10 5.15 -11.66 1.63
CA ALA A 10 6.19 -10.72 1.22
C ALA A 10 7.47 -11.49 0.88
N GLU A 11 8.00 -11.29 -0.30
CA GLU A 11 9.26 -11.89 -0.75
C GLU A 11 10.28 -10.79 -1.05
N LYS A 12 11.53 -11.01 -0.62
CA LYS A 12 12.67 -10.20 -1.04
C LYS A 12 13.41 -10.95 -2.14
N ASN A 13 13.60 -10.32 -3.28
CA ASN A 13 14.44 -10.89 -4.30
C ASN A 13 15.93 -10.53 -4.08
N ARG A 14 16.84 -11.17 -4.84
CA ARG A 14 18.30 -10.95 -4.76
C ARG A 14 18.70 -9.49 -5.02
N THR A 15 17.89 -8.72 -5.70
CA THR A 15 18.12 -7.29 -6.01
C THR A 15 17.63 -6.34 -4.92
N LYS A 16 17.29 -6.84 -3.72
CA LYS A 16 16.73 -6.09 -2.57
C LYS A 16 15.36 -5.45 -2.81
N ASN A 17 14.69 -5.73 -3.93
CA ASN A 17 13.32 -5.30 -4.14
C ASN A 17 12.37 -6.28 -3.41
N SER A 18 11.40 -5.75 -2.69
CA SER A 18 10.32 -6.56 -2.12
C SER A 18 9.18 -6.69 -3.12
N GLY A 19 8.65 -7.89 -3.23
CA GLY A 19 7.46 -8.23 -3.97
C GLY A 19 6.46 -8.93 -3.06
N LEU A 20 5.27 -9.16 -3.57
CA LEU A 20 4.22 -9.94 -2.90
C LEU A 20 3.91 -11.17 -3.76
N THR A 21 3.85 -12.34 -3.14
CA THR A 21 3.44 -13.58 -3.82
C THR A 21 2.10 -14.03 -3.26
N ILE A 22 1.17 -14.33 -4.15
CA ILE A 22 -0.14 -14.89 -3.80
C ILE A 22 -0.04 -16.41 -3.97
N TYR A 23 -0.41 -17.13 -2.93
CA TYR A 23 -0.65 -18.57 -2.96
C TYR A 23 -2.14 -18.81 -2.79
N SER A 24 -2.78 -19.45 -3.75
CA SER A 24 -4.21 -19.79 -3.69
C SER A 24 -4.38 -21.30 -3.56
N TYR A 25 -5.24 -21.72 -2.65
CA TYR A 25 -5.46 -23.11 -2.29
C TYR A 25 -6.94 -23.48 -2.39
N SER A 26 -7.23 -24.74 -2.75
CA SER A 26 -8.56 -25.32 -2.63
C SER A 26 -8.91 -25.62 -1.17
N ARG A 27 -10.16 -26.03 -0.92
CA ARG A 27 -10.59 -26.52 0.41
C ARG A 27 -9.79 -27.75 0.88
N GLU A 28 -9.33 -28.57 -0.06
CA GLU A 28 -8.53 -29.78 0.21
C GLU A 28 -7.05 -29.46 0.37
N ASN A 29 -6.68 -28.18 0.59
CA ASN A 29 -5.30 -27.71 0.73
C ASN A 29 -4.40 -27.95 -0.51
N GLN A 30 -4.99 -28.18 -1.67
CA GLN A 30 -4.22 -28.26 -2.91
C GLN A 30 -3.87 -26.87 -3.40
N GLN A 31 -2.60 -26.60 -3.63
CA GLN A 31 -2.16 -25.34 -4.23
C GLN A 31 -2.64 -25.26 -5.68
N LEU A 32 -3.53 -24.30 -5.95
CA LEU A 32 -4.09 -24.09 -7.28
C LEU A 32 -3.22 -23.12 -8.10
N PHE A 33 -2.74 -22.03 -7.48
CA PHE A 33 -2.01 -20.98 -8.16
C PHE A 33 -0.90 -20.40 -7.30
N LYS A 34 0.15 -19.95 -7.96
CA LYS A 34 1.24 -19.20 -7.36
C LYS A 34 1.55 -17.97 -8.23
N ASN A 35 1.02 -16.83 -7.87
CA ASN A 35 1.20 -15.60 -8.62
C ASN A 35 2.24 -14.68 -7.96
N LYS A 36 3.29 -14.33 -8.70
CA LYS A 36 4.35 -13.44 -8.19
C LYS A 36 4.11 -12.00 -8.61
N GLY A 37 3.79 -11.17 -7.63
CA GLY A 37 3.72 -9.71 -7.77
C GLY A 37 5.11 -9.09 -7.63
N VAL A 38 5.96 -9.24 -8.65
CA VAL A 38 7.29 -8.63 -8.64
C VAL A 38 7.18 -7.15 -8.96
N ALA A 39 7.71 -6.30 -8.08
CA ALA A 39 7.74 -4.86 -8.30
C ALA A 39 8.63 -4.49 -9.50
N THR A 40 8.31 -3.38 -10.16
CA THR A 40 9.18 -2.76 -11.16
C THR A 40 10.45 -2.25 -10.48
N ARG A 41 11.57 -2.21 -11.24
CA ARG A 41 12.86 -1.73 -10.73
C ARG A 41 12.72 -0.36 -10.04
N GLY A 42 13.31 -0.23 -8.85
CA GLY A 42 13.24 0.99 -8.03
C GLY A 42 11.96 1.16 -7.23
N ARG A 43 11.06 0.16 -7.21
CA ARG A 43 9.85 0.11 -6.39
C ARG A 43 9.83 -1.15 -5.54
N ASN A 44 9.10 -1.09 -4.43
CA ASN A 44 8.83 -2.23 -3.56
C ASN A 44 7.35 -2.29 -3.25
N LEU A 45 6.76 -3.47 -3.32
CA LEU A 45 5.39 -3.70 -2.84
C LEU A 45 5.47 -3.93 -1.33
N LEU A 46 4.72 -3.15 -0.55
CA LEU A 46 4.84 -3.15 0.92
C LEU A 46 3.81 -4.07 1.57
N ASN A 47 2.56 -3.85 1.24
CA ASN A 47 1.41 -4.61 1.72
C ASN A 47 0.35 -4.66 0.63
N GLY A 48 -0.66 -5.51 0.81
CA GLY A 48 -1.73 -5.61 -0.15
C GLY A 48 -2.80 -6.59 0.27
N THR A 49 -3.88 -6.57 -0.48
CA THR A 49 -5.01 -7.47 -0.39
C THR A 49 -5.30 -8.11 -1.74
N VAL A 50 -5.91 -9.27 -1.73
CA VAL A 50 -6.29 -10.01 -2.93
C VAL A 50 -7.79 -10.24 -2.91
N ILE A 51 -8.42 -10.07 -4.08
CA ILE A 51 -9.82 -10.44 -4.22
C ILE A 51 -9.94 -11.83 -4.81
N ALA A 52 -10.97 -12.57 -4.35
CA ALA A 52 -11.29 -13.92 -4.81
C ALA A 52 -11.50 -13.95 -6.34
N PRO A 53 -11.09 -15.02 -6.99
CA PRO A 53 -11.04 -15.09 -8.44
C PRO A 53 -12.42 -14.90 -9.07
N LEU A 54 -12.48 -14.01 -10.03
CA LEU A 54 -13.51 -13.95 -11.04
C LEU A 54 -12.99 -14.79 -12.20
N GLU A 55 -13.58 -15.94 -12.48
CA GLU A 55 -13.30 -16.79 -13.66
C GLU A 55 -11.81 -16.87 -14.07
N ASN A 56 -10.91 -17.35 -13.25
CA ASN A 56 -9.46 -17.38 -13.46
C ASN A 56 -8.71 -16.03 -13.31
N SER A 57 -9.38 -14.94 -12.98
CA SER A 57 -8.72 -13.65 -12.75
C SER A 57 -8.56 -13.38 -11.25
N ARG A 58 -7.40 -12.86 -10.86
CA ARG A 58 -7.10 -12.41 -9.48
C ARG A 58 -6.54 -11.01 -9.54
N TYR A 59 -7.00 -10.19 -8.62
CA TYR A 59 -6.48 -8.84 -8.46
C TYR A 59 -5.74 -8.75 -7.14
N LEU A 60 -4.51 -8.26 -7.20
CA LEU A 60 -3.71 -7.90 -6.05
C LEU A 60 -3.56 -6.39 -6.05
N ALA A 61 -4.04 -5.72 -5.02
CA ALA A 61 -3.84 -4.30 -4.86
C ALA A 61 -3.25 -3.99 -3.48
N GLY A 62 -2.55 -2.86 -3.38
CA GLY A 62 -1.90 -2.50 -2.14
C GLY A 62 -1.06 -1.24 -2.25
N SER A 63 -0.14 -1.06 -1.31
CA SER A 63 0.75 0.09 -1.29
C SER A 63 2.16 -0.24 -1.78
N PHE A 64 2.82 0.75 -2.37
CA PHE A 64 4.20 0.61 -2.83
C PHE A 64 5.08 1.75 -2.32
N SER A 65 6.37 1.47 -2.20
CA SER A 65 7.41 2.47 -1.93
C SER A 65 8.39 2.62 -3.09
N SER A 66 9.16 3.67 -3.06
CA SER A 66 10.32 3.88 -3.93
C SER A 66 11.62 3.90 -3.14
N ASN A 67 12.72 3.48 -3.78
CA ASN A 67 14.08 3.60 -3.24
C ASN A 67 14.31 2.93 -1.87
N GLY A 68 13.67 1.79 -1.61
CA GLY A 68 13.93 0.99 -0.41
C GLY A 68 13.36 1.55 0.89
N THR A 69 12.54 2.60 0.85
CA THR A 69 11.84 3.09 2.05
C THR A 69 10.73 2.13 2.46
N ARG A 70 10.35 2.15 3.75
CA ARG A 70 9.18 1.42 4.28
C ARG A 70 7.91 2.27 4.26
N LEU A 71 7.97 3.49 3.73
CA LEU A 71 6.85 4.40 3.63
C LEU A 71 6.22 4.29 2.25
N SER A 72 4.91 4.27 2.22
CA SER A 72 4.13 4.18 0.98
C SER A 72 4.17 5.49 0.21
N LYS A 73 4.50 5.40 -1.07
CA LYS A 73 4.45 6.52 -2.01
C LYS A 73 3.11 6.62 -2.73
N GLY A 74 2.40 5.49 -2.82
CA GLY A 74 1.14 5.38 -3.52
C GLY A 74 0.58 3.98 -3.47
N LEU A 75 -0.39 3.72 -4.32
CA LEU A 75 -1.08 2.44 -4.48
C LEU A 75 -0.64 1.75 -5.76
N PHE A 76 -0.72 0.42 -5.76
CA PHE A 76 -0.58 -0.39 -6.97
C PHE A 76 -1.79 -1.30 -7.11
N ILE A 77 -2.06 -1.69 -8.36
CA ILE A 77 -3.00 -2.76 -8.70
C ILE A 77 -2.40 -3.65 -9.77
N SER A 78 -2.59 -4.94 -9.64
CA SER A 78 -2.12 -5.96 -10.57
C SER A 78 -3.20 -6.99 -10.82
N LYS A 79 -3.34 -7.43 -12.08
CA LYS A 79 -4.22 -8.53 -12.48
C LYS A 79 -3.39 -9.73 -12.88
N PHE A 80 -3.84 -10.90 -12.46
CA PHE A 80 -3.31 -12.19 -12.88
C PHE A 80 -4.42 -12.99 -13.55
N THR A 81 -4.09 -13.62 -14.67
CA THR A 81 -4.97 -14.58 -15.38
C THR A 81 -4.25 -15.91 -15.39
N GLY A 82 -4.80 -16.90 -14.70
CA GLY A 82 -4.05 -18.12 -14.40
C GLY A 82 -2.77 -17.79 -13.64
N ASP A 83 -1.62 -18.26 -14.12
CA ASP A 83 -0.30 -18.02 -13.51
C ASP A 83 0.41 -16.75 -14.07
N GLN A 84 -0.17 -16.11 -15.07
CA GLN A 84 0.44 -14.98 -15.75
C GLN A 84 -0.08 -13.65 -15.22
N ARG A 85 0.83 -12.68 -15.09
CA ARG A 85 0.47 -11.30 -14.77
C ARG A 85 0.07 -10.56 -16.03
N SER A 86 -1.20 -10.12 -16.09
CA SER A 86 -1.74 -9.34 -17.21
C SER A 86 -1.27 -7.89 -17.17
N PHE A 87 -1.29 -7.27 -15.98
CA PHE A 87 -0.76 -5.92 -15.79
C PHE A 87 -0.29 -5.66 -14.35
N LEU A 88 0.46 -4.56 -14.19
CA LEU A 88 0.82 -3.94 -12.90
C LEU A 88 0.86 -2.43 -13.10
N LYS A 89 -0.03 -1.71 -12.43
CA LYS A 89 -0.13 -0.24 -12.49
C LYS A 89 0.16 0.37 -11.14
N TYR A 90 0.66 1.61 -11.14
CA TYR A 90 1.05 2.36 -9.95
C TYR A 90 0.44 3.76 -9.99
N TYR A 91 -0.04 4.21 -8.83
CA TYR A 91 -0.69 5.50 -8.64
C TYR A 91 -0.06 6.20 -7.44
N ASP A 92 0.71 7.27 -7.68
CA ASP A 92 1.35 8.04 -6.62
C ASP A 92 0.30 8.90 -5.91
N PHE A 93 0.32 8.95 -4.57
CA PHE A 93 -0.62 9.78 -3.78
C PHE A 93 -0.61 11.26 -4.16
N ALA A 94 0.50 11.76 -4.69
CA ALA A 94 0.61 13.14 -5.18
C ALA A 94 -0.43 13.53 -6.24
N TYR A 95 -1.00 12.54 -6.93
CA TYR A 95 -1.95 12.74 -8.03
C TYR A 95 -3.39 12.36 -7.66
N PHE A 96 -3.66 12.06 -6.38
CA PHE A 96 -5.00 11.79 -5.90
C PHE A 96 -5.68 13.11 -5.55
N GLU A 97 -6.82 13.39 -6.16
CA GLU A 97 -7.51 14.66 -6.06
C GLU A 97 -7.92 15.02 -4.64
N HIS A 98 -8.49 14.05 -3.90
CA HIS A 98 -9.09 14.24 -2.58
C HIS A 98 -8.23 13.75 -1.41
N PHE A 99 -7.05 13.19 -1.67
CA PHE A 99 -6.23 12.53 -0.64
C PHE A 99 -5.75 13.49 0.47
N PHE A 100 -5.71 14.79 0.21
CA PHE A 100 -5.15 15.80 1.13
C PHE A 100 -6.21 16.65 1.83
N GLU A 101 -7.49 16.42 1.60
CA GLU A 101 -8.59 17.25 2.17
C GLU A 101 -8.62 17.23 3.70
N PHE A 102 -8.06 16.20 4.34
CA PHE A 102 -7.92 16.14 5.80
C PHE A 102 -7.00 17.22 6.40
N MET A 103 -6.16 17.88 5.59
CA MET A 103 -5.19 18.87 6.07
C MET A 103 -5.79 20.27 6.32
N GLY A 104 -7.02 20.52 5.88
CA GLY A 104 -7.63 21.85 5.82
C GLY A 104 -7.18 22.66 4.60
N LEU A 105 -8.08 23.52 4.12
CA LEU A 105 -7.99 24.18 2.80
C LEU A 105 -6.67 24.89 2.52
N ALA A 106 -6.15 25.67 3.47
CA ALA A 106 -4.92 26.45 3.25
C ALA A 106 -3.67 25.57 3.12
N GLN A 107 -3.59 24.50 3.91
CA GLN A 107 -2.45 23.56 3.86
C GLN A 107 -2.53 22.68 2.62
N GLU A 108 -3.72 22.23 2.27
CA GLU A 108 -3.98 21.46 1.07
C GLU A 108 -3.58 22.24 -0.18
N GLN A 109 -4.04 23.49 -0.32
CA GLN A 109 -3.70 24.35 -1.45
C GLN A 109 -2.19 24.56 -1.58
N LYS A 110 -1.51 24.87 -0.47
CA LYS A 110 -0.04 25.03 -0.45
C LYS A 110 0.68 23.75 -0.89
N LEU A 111 0.17 22.57 -0.50
CA LEU A 111 0.74 21.29 -0.92
C LEU A 111 0.49 21.03 -2.41
N LYS A 112 -0.73 21.25 -2.90
CA LYS A 112 -1.10 21.11 -4.32
C LYS A 112 -0.24 22.03 -5.21
N ASP A 113 -0.02 23.28 -4.84
CA ASP A 113 0.83 24.24 -5.55
C ASP A 113 2.30 23.75 -5.58
N ARG A 114 2.80 23.21 -4.47
CA ARG A 114 4.13 22.62 -4.41
C ARG A 114 4.26 21.39 -5.31
N ILE A 115 3.26 20.54 -5.35
CA ILE A 115 3.20 19.36 -6.23
C ILE A 115 3.25 19.83 -7.70
N LYS A 116 2.36 20.75 -8.06
CA LYS A 116 2.26 21.31 -9.42
C LYS A 116 3.60 21.87 -9.87
N ARG A 117 4.20 22.77 -9.10
CA ARG A 117 5.50 23.37 -9.40
C ARG A 117 6.59 22.32 -9.60
N LYS A 118 6.69 21.31 -8.71
CA LYS A 118 7.68 20.24 -8.85
C LYS A 118 7.45 19.38 -10.09
N THR A 119 6.20 19.13 -10.45
CA THR A 119 5.85 18.39 -11.68
C THR A 119 6.29 19.17 -12.92
N GLU A 120 6.00 20.48 -12.97
CA GLU A 120 6.41 21.36 -14.06
C GLU A 120 7.95 21.46 -14.22
N GLU A 121 8.66 21.45 -13.09
CA GLU A 121 10.13 21.45 -13.05
C GLU A 121 10.76 20.05 -13.31
N GLY A 122 9.97 19.00 -13.54
CA GLY A 122 10.44 17.61 -13.69
C GLY A 122 11.11 17.04 -12.44
N LYS A 123 10.87 17.66 -11.27
CA LYS A 123 11.46 17.24 -9.99
C LYS A 123 10.65 16.14 -9.33
N LYS A 124 11.33 15.24 -8.62
CA LYS A 124 10.67 14.17 -7.85
C LYS A 124 9.81 14.74 -6.73
N ILE A 125 8.59 14.24 -6.64
CA ILE A 125 7.69 14.49 -5.53
C ILE A 125 7.89 13.35 -4.52
N ASN A 126 8.28 13.70 -3.29
CA ASN A 126 8.45 12.75 -2.20
C ASN A 126 7.36 12.98 -1.17
N LEU A 127 6.22 12.35 -1.38
CA LEU A 127 5.14 12.22 -0.40
C LEU A 127 5.12 10.75 0.03
N ASN A 128 5.37 10.51 1.30
CA ASN A 128 5.50 9.17 1.84
C ASN A 128 4.66 9.07 3.11
N TYR A 129 3.80 8.05 3.16
CA TYR A 129 2.86 7.80 4.26
C TYR A 129 3.02 6.38 4.80
N ARG A 130 2.60 6.17 6.03
CA ARG A 130 2.34 4.82 6.53
C ARG A 130 0.89 4.48 6.21
N VAL A 131 0.68 3.40 5.49
CA VAL A 131 -0.63 3.01 4.97
C VAL A 131 -0.91 1.57 5.36
N ILE A 132 -2.10 1.35 5.90
CA ILE A 132 -2.72 0.03 6.04
C ILE A 132 -3.70 -0.12 4.89
N ILE A 133 -3.61 -1.24 4.19
CA ILE A 133 -4.62 -1.65 3.21
C ILE A 133 -5.58 -2.59 3.93
N ASN A 134 -6.86 -2.26 3.92
CA ASN A 134 -7.88 -3.04 4.60
C ASN A 134 -8.42 -4.13 3.68
N GLU A 135 -9.26 -3.77 2.73
CA GLU A 135 -9.90 -4.73 1.83
C GLU A 135 -10.03 -4.21 0.41
N MET A 136 -10.30 -5.12 -0.49
CA MET A 136 -10.70 -4.83 -1.86
C MET A 136 -12.02 -5.54 -2.15
N ILE A 137 -13.00 -4.79 -2.65
CA ILE A 137 -14.34 -5.27 -3.00
C ILE A 137 -14.51 -5.20 -4.51
N HIS A 138 -15.11 -6.23 -5.11
CA HIS A 138 -15.57 -6.17 -6.49
C HIS A 138 -17.08 -5.95 -6.54
N ASN A 139 -17.50 -4.91 -7.25
CA ASN A 139 -18.91 -4.57 -7.41
C ASN A 139 -19.16 -4.01 -8.81
N LYS A 140 -20.04 -4.65 -9.60
CA LYS A 140 -20.48 -4.19 -10.93
C LYS A 140 -19.33 -3.80 -11.87
N GLY A 141 -18.29 -4.64 -11.96
CA GLY A 141 -17.13 -4.38 -12.83
C GLY A 141 -16.13 -3.36 -12.27
N GLN A 142 -16.30 -2.94 -11.03
CA GLN A 142 -15.40 -2.03 -10.35
C GLN A 142 -14.72 -2.70 -9.17
N LEU A 143 -13.47 -2.34 -8.94
CA LEU A 143 -12.64 -2.78 -7.83
C LEU A 143 -12.46 -1.60 -6.87
N ILE A 144 -12.97 -1.71 -5.66
CA ILE A 144 -12.90 -0.67 -4.63
C ILE A 144 -11.88 -1.11 -3.60
N LEU A 145 -10.80 -0.34 -3.46
CA LEU A 145 -9.73 -0.56 -2.48
C LEU A 145 -9.86 0.44 -1.35
N SER A 146 -9.93 -0.04 -0.11
CA SER A 146 -9.94 0.81 1.09
C SER A 146 -8.66 0.71 1.89
N GLY A 147 -8.34 1.77 2.61
CA GLY A 147 -7.18 1.82 3.47
C GLY A 147 -7.17 3.02 4.40
N GLU A 148 -6.15 3.07 5.26
CA GLU A 148 -5.97 4.10 6.28
C GLU A 148 -4.55 4.60 6.30
N VAL A 149 -4.41 5.90 6.58
CA VAL A 149 -3.11 6.55 6.78
C VAL A 149 -2.90 6.81 8.26
N TYR A 150 -1.72 6.46 8.77
CA TYR A 150 -1.40 6.57 10.17
C TYR A 150 0.05 7.00 10.42
N TYR A 151 0.35 7.42 11.64
CA TYR A 151 1.70 7.61 12.14
C TYR A 151 1.82 7.09 13.59
N PRO A 152 3.00 6.58 13.99
CA PRO A 152 3.19 6.15 15.37
C PRO A 152 3.17 7.37 16.29
N GLN A 153 2.48 7.25 17.39
CA GLN A 153 2.53 8.21 18.48
C GLN A 153 3.72 7.85 19.38
N ASN A 154 4.76 8.65 19.32
CA ASN A 154 5.88 8.53 20.27
C ASN A 154 5.55 9.37 21.50
N THR A 155 5.28 8.74 22.62
CA THR A 155 5.34 9.41 23.92
C THR A 155 6.74 9.22 24.45
N ASP A 156 7.48 10.31 24.61
CA ASP A 156 8.72 10.33 25.38
C ASP A 156 8.37 10.11 26.85
N ILE A 157 8.29 8.85 27.27
CA ILE A 157 8.25 8.54 28.70
C ILE A 157 9.69 8.59 29.17
N GLN A 158 10.13 9.74 29.71
CA GLN A 158 11.32 9.81 30.53
C GLN A 158 11.04 9.08 31.85
N THR A 159 11.24 7.79 31.88
CA THR A 159 11.32 7.05 33.11
C THR A 159 12.68 7.37 33.74
N PHE A 160 12.69 8.32 34.70
CA PHE A 160 13.84 8.58 35.55
C PHE A 160 14.02 7.36 36.47
N ILE A 161 14.98 6.49 36.14
CA ILE A 161 15.41 5.42 37.05
C ILE A 161 16.61 5.96 37.83
N PRO A 162 16.48 6.23 39.17
CA PRO A 162 17.52 6.87 39.97
C PRO A 162 18.62 5.90 40.41
N SER A 163 19.08 5.00 39.59
CA SER A 163 20.26 4.18 39.95
C SER A 163 20.76 3.34 38.77
N SER A 164 21.55 3.92 37.92
CA SER A 164 22.69 3.30 37.24
C SER A 164 23.14 4.17 36.06
N ASN A 165 24.42 4.25 35.85
CA ASN A 165 25.12 5.11 34.88
C ASN A 165 24.87 4.79 33.41
N LEU A 166 23.62 4.61 32.97
CA LEU A 166 23.25 4.42 31.58
C LEU A 166 21.92 5.12 31.35
N ASP A 167 21.96 6.23 30.62
CA ASP A 167 20.79 6.93 30.08
C ASP A 167 20.15 6.06 29.02
N HIS A 168 19.34 5.09 29.39
CA HIS A 168 18.46 4.37 28.49
C HIS A 168 17.13 5.11 28.40
N ILE A 169 17.00 5.95 27.38
CA ILE A 169 15.69 6.47 26.96
C ILE A 169 14.93 5.29 26.34
N GLN A 170 14.02 4.68 27.10
CA GLN A 170 13.08 3.71 26.56
C GLN A 170 11.94 4.47 25.86
N TYR A 171 11.96 4.44 24.52
CA TYR A 171 10.82 4.89 23.73
C TYR A 171 9.72 3.82 23.82
N SER A 172 8.66 4.08 24.59
CA SER A 172 7.47 3.26 24.52
C SER A 172 6.59 3.75 23.38
N ASN A 173 6.30 2.88 22.44
CA ASN A 173 5.34 3.16 21.37
C ASN A 173 3.94 3.10 21.98
N SER A 174 3.31 4.23 22.27
CA SER A 174 2.03 4.31 22.99
C SER A 174 0.80 4.15 22.09
N GLY A 175 0.99 3.87 20.80
CA GLY A 175 -0.10 3.64 19.86
C GLY A 175 0.12 4.27 18.49
N PHE A 176 -0.96 4.35 17.73
CA PHE A 176 -0.99 4.93 16.39
C PHE A 176 -2.07 6.01 16.31
N ASN A 177 -1.73 7.13 15.66
CA ASN A 177 -2.70 8.14 15.27
C ASN A 177 -3.09 7.93 13.82
N TYR A 178 -4.36 7.76 13.56
CA TYR A 178 -4.92 7.69 12.21
C TYR A 178 -5.28 9.09 11.73
N THR A 179 -4.82 9.46 10.54
CA THR A 179 -5.10 10.79 9.97
C THR A 179 -6.38 10.80 9.16
N HIS A 180 -6.55 9.82 8.29
CA HIS A 180 -7.75 9.68 7.44
C HIS A 180 -7.82 8.29 6.84
N SER A 181 -9.03 7.89 6.46
CA SER A 181 -9.28 6.71 5.63
C SER A 181 -9.46 7.15 4.17
N PHE A 182 -9.22 6.25 3.24
CA PHE A 182 -9.46 6.47 1.83
C PHE A 182 -10.13 5.27 1.18
N ALA A 183 -10.87 5.54 0.11
CA ALA A 183 -11.34 4.53 -0.84
C ALA A 183 -10.96 4.97 -2.25
N VAL A 184 -10.52 4.02 -3.07
CA VAL A 184 -10.13 4.27 -4.47
C VAL A 184 -10.79 3.22 -5.33
N THR A 185 -11.37 3.65 -6.45
CA THR A 185 -12.05 2.75 -7.39
C THR A 185 -11.23 2.59 -8.66
N PHE A 186 -11.14 1.34 -9.13
CA PHE A 186 -10.51 0.98 -10.39
C PHE A 186 -11.51 0.23 -11.27
N ASP A 187 -11.34 0.30 -12.59
CA ASP A 187 -11.96 -0.63 -13.52
C ASP A 187 -11.24 -2.00 -13.54
N GLU A 188 -11.75 -2.96 -14.29
CA GLU A 188 -11.14 -4.30 -14.41
C GLU A 188 -9.82 -4.31 -15.19
N GLU A 189 -9.50 -3.26 -15.92
CA GLU A 189 -8.21 -3.00 -16.57
C GLU A 189 -7.23 -2.30 -15.63
N GLY A 190 -7.67 -2.00 -14.40
CA GLY A 190 -6.88 -1.35 -13.35
C GLY A 190 -6.68 0.14 -13.60
N ASN A 191 -7.51 0.82 -14.39
CA ASN A 191 -7.49 2.28 -14.46
C ASN A 191 -8.22 2.86 -13.24
N MET A 192 -7.63 3.87 -12.62
CA MET A 192 -8.22 4.56 -11.49
C MET A 192 -9.38 5.43 -12.00
N LEU A 193 -10.55 5.28 -11.38
CA LEU A 193 -11.77 6.01 -11.73
C LEU A 193 -11.98 7.22 -10.82
N TRP A 194 -11.72 7.07 -9.53
CA TRP A 194 -11.75 8.12 -8.50
C TRP A 194 -11.09 7.64 -7.21
#